data_bfaac0a06355b45acd047c79c5064b3d
#
_entry.id   bfaac0a06355b45acd047c79c5064b3d
#
_cell.length_a   1.000
_cell.length_b   1.000
_cell.length_c   1.000
_cell.angle_alpha   90.00
_cell.angle_beta   90.00
_cell.angle_gamma   90.00
#
_symmetry.space_group_name_H-M   'P 1'
#
loop_
_entity.id
_entity.type
_entity.pdbx_description
1 polymer ?
#
loop_
_entity_poly.entity_id
_entity_poly.type
_entity_poly.pdbx_seq_one_letter_code
_entity_poly.pdbx_strand_id
1 'polypeptide(L)'
;WEGYNYEDAIIVSERFLKNDTFTSIHIEEFEIEIRETKLGREEFTRDIPNVSDRALRNLDEDGIVRVGTRVRPGDVLVGKVAPKSKSELSPEEKLLHAIFGRAGEDVKNDSLDVPSGVEGIVIGAEKYSRKVNITEEEGAKNLSQIRRHEREFQKRFLELMQGLMTELDGVYSGSLTDPETDAPFMVPDEITEKQLKELRDRLKTTIIHSRESKRKEQANRIIKEFYDLVDVEESNKNKVVNRLSRGDELPTGVLEMVKIYIATKRHLSVGDKMAGRHGNKGVVSKIL
;
A
#
# COMPACT_ATOMS: atom_id res chain seq x y z
N TRP A 1 -49.33 1.29 -2.01
CA TRP A 1 -48.86 2.33 -2.92
C TRP A 1 -48.81 1.78 -4.36
N GLU A 2 -49.94 1.84 -5.08
CA GLU A 2 -50.03 1.35 -6.47
C GLU A 2 -49.50 -0.08 -6.69
N GLY A 3 -49.52 -0.91 -5.66
CA GLY A 3 -48.99 -2.28 -5.69
C GLY A 3 -47.48 -2.43 -5.51
N TYR A 4 -46.71 -1.33 -5.51
CA TYR A 4 -45.24 -1.41 -5.37
C TYR A 4 -44.76 -1.76 -3.97
N ASN A 5 -45.61 -1.78 -2.98
CA ASN A 5 -45.32 -2.22 -1.60
C ASN A 5 -46.06 -3.50 -1.22
N TYR A 6 -46.53 -4.28 -2.22
CA TYR A 6 -47.23 -5.54 -2.00
C TYR A 6 -46.26 -6.62 -1.53
N GLU A 7 -46.69 -7.43 -0.56
CA GLU A 7 -45.86 -8.43 0.12
C GLU A 7 -44.54 -7.84 0.68
N ASP A 8 -43.39 -8.41 0.30
CA ASP A 8 -42.08 -8.00 0.76
C ASP A 8 -41.44 -6.88 -0.07
N ALA A 9 -42.22 -6.18 -0.90
CA ALA A 9 -41.73 -5.10 -1.72
C ALA A 9 -41.55 -3.78 -0.92
N ILE A 10 -40.47 -3.08 -1.17
CA ILE A 10 -40.08 -1.87 -0.43
C ILE A 10 -40.02 -0.68 -1.40
N ILE A 11 -40.65 0.43 -1.03
CA ILE A 11 -40.54 1.70 -1.71
C ILE A 11 -39.55 2.59 -0.95
N VAL A 12 -38.64 3.22 -1.66
CA VAL A 12 -37.57 4.08 -1.10
C VAL A 12 -37.70 5.48 -1.69
N SER A 13 -37.50 6.53 -0.89
CA SER A 13 -37.52 7.89 -1.36
C SER A 13 -36.19 8.27 -2.05
N GLU A 14 -36.25 9.14 -3.08
CA GLU A 14 -35.06 9.65 -3.76
C GLU A 14 -34.10 10.38 -2.79
N ARG A 15 -34.65 11.04 -1.76
CA ARG A 15 -33.86 11.69 -0.71
C ARG A 15 -32.94 10.71 0.00
N PHE A 16 -33.38 9.46 0.16
CA PHE A 16 -32.59 8.39 0.77
C PHE A 16 -31.31 8.07 -0.04
N LEU A 17 -31.42 8.09 -1.36
CA LEU A 17 -30.29 7.92 -2.26
C LEU A 17 -29.38 9.14 -2.26
N LYS A 18 -29.96 10.35 -2.30
CA LYS A 18 -29.19 11.62 -2.27
C LYS A 18 -28.38 11.80 -1.00
N ASN A 19 -28.83 11.22 0.11
CA ASN A 19 -28.11 11.23 1.37
C ASN A 19 -27.06 10.10 1.48
N ASP A 20 -26.79 9.36 0.40
CA ASP A 20 -25.89 8.21 0.38
C ASP A 20 -26.21 7.12 1.43
N THR A 21 -27.48 7.03 1.86
CA THR A 21 -27.90 6.03 2.84
C THR A 21 -27.92 4.66 2.16
N PHE A 22 -27.34 3.63 2.82
CA PHE A 22 -27.09 2.30 2.24
C PHE A 22 -26.29 2.28 0.93
N THR A 23 -25.48 3.31 0.70
CA THR A 23 -24.48 3.30 -0.33
C THR A 23 -23.30 2.46 0.11
N SER A 24 -22.81 1.58 -0.75
CA SER A 24 -21.66 0.71 -0.48
C SER A 24 -20.47 1.10 -1.35
N ILE A 25 -19.28 0.90 -0.81
CA ILE A 25 -18.02 1.03 -1.55
C ILE A 25 -17.47 -0.39 -1.71
N HIS A 26 -17.27 -0.80 -2.95
CA HIS A 26 -16.64 -2.05 -3.29
C HIS A 26 -15.22 -1.76 -3.77
N ILE A 27 -14.24 -2.46 -3.18
CA ILE A 27 -12.85 -2.36 -3.58
C ILE A 27 -12.48 -3.70 -4.21
N GLU A 28 -12.06 -3.63 -5.48
CA GLU A 28 -11.59 -4.79 -6.22
C GLU A 28 -10.09 -4.69 -6.44
N GLU A 29 -9.38 -5.79 -6.21
CA GLU A 29 -7.95 -5.93 -6.39
C GLU A 29 -7.67 -6.65 -7.69
N PHE A 30 -6.81 -6.05 -8.51
CA PHE A 30 -6.30 -6.65 -9.76
C PHE A 30 -4.80 -6.76 -9.63
N GLU A 31 -4.26 -7.94 -9.96
CA GLU A 31 -2.83 -8.19 -9.91
C GLU A 31 -2.30 -8.71 -11.24
N ILE A 32 -1.10 -8.30 -11.58
CA ILE A 32 -0.35 -8.77 -12.74
C ILE A 32 1.12 -8.92 -12.36
N GLU A 33 1.76 -9.94 -12.90
CA GLU A 33 3.15 -10.26 -12.59
C GLU A 33 4.01 -10.37 -13.84
N ILE A 34 5.29 -10.10 -13.69
CA ILE A 34 6.34 -10.32 -14.68
C ILE A 34 7.14 -11.55 -14.29
N ARG A 35 7.34 -12.42 -15.28
CA ARG A 35 8.18 -13.62 -15.16
C ARG A 35 9.30 -13.62 -16.18
N GLU A 36 10.36 -14.32 -15.85
CA GLU A 36 11.38 -14.65 -16.82
C GLU A 36 10.94 -15.92 -17.59
N THR A 37 10.76 -15.78 -18.90
CA THR A 37 10.37 -16.89 -19.76
C THR A 37 11.57 -17.41 -20.55
N LYS A 38 11.48 -18.61 -21.13
CA LYS A 38 12.53 -19.17 -22.00
C LYS A 38 12.77 -18.34 -23.28
N LEU A 39 11.81 -17.49 -23.66
CA LEU A 39 11.88 -16.61 -24.81
C LEU A 39 12.48 -15.25 -24.51
N GLY A 40 12.56 -14.88 -23.25
CA GLY A 40 13.04 -13.61 -22.75
C GLY A 40 12.24 -13.16 -21.52
N ARG A 41 12.60 -12.00 -21.00
CA ARG A 41 11.94 -11.36 -19.87
C ARG A 41 10.68 -10.63 -20.34
N GLU A 42 9.59 -10.76 -19.61
CA GLU A 42 8.43 -9.88 -19.73
C GLU A 42 8.74 -8.51 -19.12
N GLU A 43 8.05 -7.45 -19.54
CA GLU A 43 8.33 -6.09 -19.09
C GLU A 43 7.03 -5.28 -18.91
N PHE A 44 6.98 -4.45 -17.85
CA PHE A 44 5.98 -3.40 -17.72
C PHE A 44 6.43 -2.18 -18.50
N THR A 45 5.58 -1.71 -19.41
CA THR A 45 5.88 -0.56 -20.25
C THR A 45 4.61 0.13 -20.69
N ARG A 46 4.72 1.41 -20.96
CA ARG A 46 3.69 2.19 -21.62
C ARG A 46 3.67 1.95 -23.15
N ASP A 47 4.80 1.50 -23.70
CA ASP A 47 4.93 1.23 -25.14
C ASP A 47 4.36 -0.16 -25.49
N ILE A 48 3.05 -0.19 -25.74
CA ILE A 48 2.28 -1.41 -25.98
C ILE A 48 1.90 -1.46 -27.45
N PRO A 49 2.23 -2.54 -28.17
CA PRO A 49 1.87 -2.68 -29.58
C PRO A 49 0.34 -2.71 -29.78
N ASN A 50 -0.12 -2.08 -30.86
CA ASN A 50 -1.52 -2.09 -31.30
C ASN A 50 -2.54 -1.47 -30.33
N VAL A 51 -2.09 -0.57 -29.46
CA VAL A 51 -2.95 0.18 -28.53
C VAL A 51 -2.92 1.66 -28.90
N SER A 52 -4.08 2.32 -28.85
CA SER A 52 -4.17 3.74 -29.20
C SER A 52 -3.59 4.64 -28.11
N ASP A 53 -2.98 5.77 -28.48
CA ASP A 53 -2.45 6.77 -27.54
C ASP A 53 -3.48 7.26 -26.53
N ARG A 54 -4.77 7.23 -26.90
CA ARG A 54 -5.86 7.60 -26.01
C ARG A 54 -6.00 6.63 -24.83
N ALA A 55 -5.83 5.32 -25.07
CA ALA A 55 -5.88 4.30 -24.02
C ALA A 55 -4.64 4.38 -23.10
N LEU A 56 -3.49 4.81 -23.64
CA LEU A 56 -2.23 4.93 -22.92
C LEU A 56 -2.12 6.23 -22.11
N ARG A 57 -3.04 7.18 -22.29
CA ARG A 57 -2.95 8.53 -21.66
C ARG A 57 -2.96 8.50 -20.13
N ASN A 58 -3.65 7.54 -19.56
CA ASN A 58 -3.83 7.40 -18.11
C ASN A 58 -2.70 6.63 -17.43
N LEU A 59 -1.77 6.06 -18.20
CA LEU A 59 -0.61 5.34 -17.71
C LEU A 59 0.53 6.30 -17.38
N ASP A 60 1.35 5.93 -16.41
CA ASP A 60 2.62 6.58 -16.10
C ASP A 60 3.76 6.07 -17.04
N GLU A 61 5.00 6.45 -16.75
CA GLU A 61 6.18 6.04 -17.53
C GLU A 61 6.46 4.52 -17.40
N ASP A 62 6.10 3.93 -16.26
CA ASP A 62 6.22 2.49 -16.01
C ASP A 62 5.06 1.66 -16.60
N GLY A 63 4.12 2.31 -17.29
CA GLY A 63 2.94 1.65 -17.86
C GLY A 63 1.85 1.31 -16.85
N ILE A 64 1.85 1.92 -15.66
CA ILE A 64 0.88 1.69 -14.58
C ILE A 64 -0.15 2.83 -14.57
N VAL A 65 -1.43 2.50 -14.37
CA VAL A 65 -2.50 3.51 -14.28
C VAL A 65 -2.29 4.43 -13.06
N ARG A 66 -2.50 5.72 -13.26
CA ARG A 66 -2.34 6.73 -12.20
C ARG A 66 -3.47 6.65 -11.19
N VAL A 67 -3.14 6.77 -9.91
CA VAL A 67 -4.10 6.86 -8.81
C VAL A 67 -5.00 8.08 -9.02
N GLY A 68 -6.31 7.92 -8.75
CA GLY A 68 -7.34 8.93 -8.99
C GLY A 68 -7.96 8.88 -10.39
N THR A 69 -7.47 8.03 -11.29
CA THR A 69 -8.04 7.85 -12.63
C THR A 69 -9.36 7.10 -12.55
N ARG A 70 -10.38 7.61 -13.26
CA ARG A 70 -11.63 6.87 -13.49
C ARG A 70 -11.41 5.90 -14.64
N VAL A 71 -11.69 4.63 -14.41
CA VAL A 71 -11.49 3.54 -15.35
C VAL A 71 -12.84 2.89 -15.72
N ARG A 72 -12.91 2.37 -16.93
CA ARG A 72 -14.07 1.69 -17.51
C ARG A 72 -13.65 0.36 -18.12
N PRO A 73 -14.61 -0.55 -18.38
CA PRO A 73 -14.31 -1.81 -19.06
C PRO A 73 -13.53 -1.60 -20.36
N GLY A 74 -12.41 -2.31 -20.50
CA GLY A 74 -11.51 -2.23 -21.66
C GLY A 74 -10.43 -1.15 -21.56
N ASP A 75 -10.38 -0.33 -20.50
CA ASP A 75 -9.24 0.53 -20.22
C ASP A 75 -8.04 -0.28 -19.73
N VAL A 76 -6.83 0.11 -20.12
CA VAL A 76 -5.60 -0.56 -19.69
C VAL A 76 -5.26 -0.10 -18.27
N LEU A 77 -5.09 -1.06 -17.35
CA LEU A 77 -4.65 -0.83 -15.97
C LEU A 77 -3.12 -0.87 -15.85
N VAL A 78 -2.51 -1.89 -16.47
CA VAL A 78 -1.06 -2.07 -16.47
C VAL A 78 -0.64 -2.57 -17.85
N GLY A 79 0.24 -1.82 -18.48
CA GLY A 79 0.85 -2.20 -19.75
C GLY A 79 1.93 -3.26 -19.54
N LYS A 80 1.78 -4.41 -20.16
CA LYS A 80 2.73 -5.50 -20.14
C LYS A 80 2.98 -6.01 -21.54
N VAL A 81 4.25 -6.23 -21.87
CA VAL A 81 4.68 -6.87 -23.10
C VAL A 81 5.40 -8.17 -22.78
N ALA A 82 5.13 -9.18 -23.61
CA ALA A 82 5.78 -10.49 -23.52
C ALA A 82 6.46 -10.83 -24.84
N PRO A 83 7.65 -11.47 -24.84
CA PRO A 83 8.33 -11.85 -26.06
C PRO A 83 7.52 -12.91 -26.86
N LYS A 84 7.41 -12.72 -28.17
CA LYS A 84 6.76 -13.68 -29.09
C LYS A 84 7.65 -14.87 -29.37
N SER A 85 7.05 -16.04 -29.48
CA SER A 85 7.74 -17.21 -30.06
C SER A 85 7.74 -17.11 -31.59
N LYS A 86 8.76 -17.71 -32.24
CA LYS A 86 8.83 -17.77 -33.72
C LYS A 86 7.61 -18.44 -34.34
N SER A 87 6.90 -19.29 -33.62
CA SER A 87 5.68 -19.96 -34.06
C SER A 87 4.44 -19.06 -34.02
N GLU A 88 4.43 -18.01 -33.19
CA GLU A 88 3.32 -17.06 -33.01
C GLU A 88 3.36 -15.91 -34.02
N LEU A 89 4.43 -15.78 -34.80
CA LEU A 89 4.53 -14.80 -35.87
C LEU A 89 3.51 -15.09 -36.99
N SER A 90 2.80 -14.06 -37.42
CA SER A 90 1.93 -14.14 -38.59
C SER A 90 2.76 -14.46 -39.87
N PRO A 91 2.15 -14.98 -40.94
CA PRO A 91 2.86 -15.20 -42.19
C PRO A 91 3.52 -13.93 -42.73
N GLU A 92 2.90 -12.78 -42.54
CA GLU A 92 3.39 -11.45 -42.95
C GLU A 92 4.59 -11.02 -42.12
N GLU A 93 4.53 -11.19 -40.78
CA GLU A 93 5.65 -10.94 -39.89
C GLU A 93 6.84 -11.87 -40.17
N LYS A 94 6.60 -13.15 -40.48
CA LYS A 94 7.64 -14.09 -40.91
C LYS A 94 8.34 -13.64 -42.20
N LEU A 95 7.56 -13.10 -43.15
CA LEU A 95 8.11 -12.57 -44.40
C LEU A 95 8.96 -11.31 -44.15
N LEU A 96 8.47 -10.39 -43.32
CA LEU A 96 9.21 -9.19 -42.91
C LEU A 96 10.51 -9.54 -42.19
N HIS A 97 10.46 -10.51 -41.28
CA HIS A 97 11.66 -11.03 -40.63
C HIS A 97 12.68 -11.63 -41.62
N ALA A 98 12.21 -12.31 -42.66
CA ALA A 98 13.08 -12.91 -43.67
C ALA A 98 13.72 -11.84 -44.56
N ILE A 99 13.04 -10.73 -44.84
CA ILE A 99 13.51 -9.68 -45.78
C ILE A 99 14.37 -8.62 -45.04
N PHE A 100 13.93 -8.16 -43.90
CA PHE A 100 14.52 -7.02 -43.17
C PHE A 100 15.26 -7.39 -41.87
N GLY A 101 15.45 -8.68 -41.58
CA GLY A 101 15.99 -9.14 -40.31
C GLY A 101 14.98 -8.93 -39.19
N ARG A 102 15.46 -8.64 -37.94
CA ARG A 102 14.61 -8.43 -36.76
C ARG A 102 13.88 -7.08 -36.75
N ALA A 103 13.33 -6.65 -37.88
CA ALA A 103 12.61 -5.38 -38.00
C ALA A 103 11.09 -5.53 -37.80
N GLY A 104 10.67 -6.31 -36.80
CA GLY A 104 9.27 -6.46 -36.40
C GLY A 104 9.15 -6.42 -34.88
N GLU A 105 7.96 -6.08 -34.38
CA GLU A 105 7.68 -6.15 -32.96
C GLU A 105 7.81 -7.59 -32.46
N ASP A 106 8.94 -7.91 -31.82
CA ASP A 106 9.23 -9.23 -31.23
C ASP A 106 8.42 -9.48 -29.94
N VAL A 107 7.47 -8.59 -29.62
CA VAL A 107 6.67 -8.61 -28.40
C VAL A 107 5.18 -8.64 -28.69
N LYS A 108 4.41 -9.26 -27.81
CA LYS A 108 2.95 -9.27 -27.82
C LYS A 108 2.41 -8.47 -26.64
N ASN A 109 1.24 -7.88 -26.83
CA ASN A 109 0.49 -7.25 -25.78
C ASN A 109 -0.06 -8.33 -24.80
N ASP A 110 0.30 -8.25 -23.54
CA ASP A 110 -0.17 -9.10 -22.43
C ASP A 110 -0.62 -8.23 -21.24
N SER A 111 -1.14 -7.04 -21.57
CA SER A 111 -1.54 -6.03 -20.61
C SER A 111 -2.74 -6.46 -19.76
N LEU A 112 -2.88 -5.90 -18.59
CA LEU A 112 -4.04 -6.06 -17.72
C LEU A 112 -5.06 -4.98 -18.05
N ASP A 113 -6.20 -5.39 -18.59
CA ASP A 113 -7.32 -4.51 -18.89
C ASP A 113 -8.41 -4.62 -17.82
N VAL A 114 -9.22 -3.55 -17.69
CA VAL A 114 -10.41 -3.57 -16.81
C VAL A 114 -11.43 -4.56 -17.35
N PRO A 115 -11.82 -5.59 -16.57
CA PRO A 115 -12.80 -6.56 -17.01
C PRO A 115 -14.20 -5.96 -17.17
N SER A 116 -15.05 -6.66 -17.92
CA SER A 116 -16.44 -6.26 -18.13
C SER A 116 -17.20 -6.19 -16.80
N GLY A 117 -17.95 -5.10 -16.60
CA GLY A 117 -18.76 -4.89 -15.39
C GLY A 117 -18.06 -4.12 -14.27
N VAL A 118 -16.77 -3.84 -14.38
CA VAL A 118 -16.01 -3.03 -13.41
C VAL A 118 -15.90 -1.60 -13.92
N GLU A 119 -16.41 -0.65 -13.15
CA GLU A 119 -16.24 0.79 -13.39
C GLU A 119 -15.99 1.48 -12.06
N GLY A 120 -14.91 2.26 -11.95
CA GLY A 120 -14.59 2.90 -10.68
C GLY A 120 -13.44 3.88 -10.78
N ILE A 121 -12.87 4.19 -9.62
CA ILE A 121 -11.72 5.06 -9.48
C ILE A 121 -10.57 4.25 -8.89
N VAL A 122 -9.39 4.36 -9.49
CA VAL A 122 -8.17 3.76 -8.97
C VAL A 122 -7.78 4.48 -7.67
N ILE A 123 -7.81 3.76 -6.55
CA ILE A 123 -7.47 4.29 -5.22
C ILE A 123 -6.04 3.97 -4.80
N GLY A 124 -5.44 2.95 -5.40
CA GLY A 124 -4.07 2.53 -5.12
C GLY A 124 -3.45 1.76 -6.28
N ALA A 125 -2.15 1.96 -6.46
CA ALA A 125 -1.32 1.20 -7.38
C ALA A 125 0.00 0.90 -6.65
N GLU A 126 0.30 -0.37 -6.46
CA GLU A 126 1.48 -0.83 -5.72
C GLU A 126 2.34 -1.69 -6.62
N LYS A 127 3.60 -1.31 -6.80
CA LYS A 127 4.59 -2.07 -7.55
C LYS A 127 5.56 -2.75 -6.58
N TYR A 128 5.68 -4.05 -6.70
CA TYR A 128 6.60 -4.90 -5.96
C TYR A 128 7.68 -5.41 -6.91
N SER A 129 8.93 -5.40 -6.49
CA SER A 129 10.06 -5.82 -7.31
C SER A 129 11.03 -6.67 -6.52
N ARG A 130 11.42 -7.82 -7.09
CA ARG A 130 12.53 -8.61 -6.60
C ARG A 130 13.85 -8.03 -7.12
N LYS A 131 14.66 -7.49 -6.26
CA LYS A 131 15.96 -6.90 -6.62
C LYS A 131 16.99 -8.01 -6.90
N VAL A 132 17.01 -8.50 -8.13
CA VAL A 132 17.98 -9.53 -8.55
C VAL A 132 19.25 -8.88 -9.11
N ASN A 133 19.14 -7.74 -9.79
CA ASN A 133 20.27 -6.99 -10.35
C ASN A 133 20.03 -5.49 -10.15
N ILE A 134 20.61 -4.93 -9.09
CA ILE A 134 20.56 -3.49 -8.81
C ILE A 134 21.70 -2.82 -9.57
N THR A 135 21.41 -1.81 -10.38
CA THR A 135 22.44 -0.96 -10.97
C THR A 135 23.15 -0.14 -9.89
N GLU A 136 24.41 0.29 -10.10
CA GLU A 136 25.14 1.08 -9.11
C GLU A 136 24.40 2.37 -8.75
N GLU A 137 23.73 3.01 -9.71
CA GLU A 137 22.95 4.23 -9.50
C GLU A 137 21.69 3.96 -8.62
N GLU A 138 20.97 2.89 -8.88
CA GLU A 138 19.83 2.47 -8.05
C GLU A 138 20.27 2.07 -6.65
N GLY A 139 21.41 1.39 -6.53
CA GLY A 139 22.02 1.06 -5.25
C GLY A 139 22.33 2.31 -4.42
N ALA A 140 22.91 3.34 -5.04
CA ALA A 140 23.19 4.61 -4.39
C ALA A 140 21.92 5.36 -3.97
N LYS A 141 20.88 5.38 -4.82
CA LYS A 141 19.56 5.95 -4.48
C LYS A 141 18.92 5.23 -3.30
N ASN A 142 18.90 3.89 -3.32
CA ASN A 142 18.35 3.08 -2.23
C ASN A 142 19.10 3.32 -0.91
N LEU A 143 20.43 3.38 -0.95
CA LEU A 143 21.25 3.68 0.24
C LEU A 143 20.93 5.08 0.80
N SER A 144 20.71 6.07 -0.06
CA SER A 144 20.31 7.41 0.37
C SER A 144 18.93 7.44 1.01
N GLN A 145 17.96 6.66 0.48
CA GLN A 145 16.63 6.49 1.07
C GLN A 145 16.68 5.76 2.41
N ILE A 146 17.45 4.67 2.51
CA ILE A 146 17.66 3.97 3.79
C ILE A 146 18.17 4.94 4.85
N ARG A 147 19.24 5.69 4.56
CA ARG A 147 19.77 6.69 5.48
C ARG A 147 18.77 7.79 5.85
N ARG A 148 17.87 8.13 4.94
CA ARG A 148 16.80 9.09 5.22
C ARG A 148 15.79 8.50 6.23
N HIS A 149 15.31 7.29 6.02
CA HIS A 149 14.37 6.63 6.94
C HIS A 149 14.99 6.35 8.31
N GLU A 150 16.28 6.01 8.36
CA GLU A 150 17.01 5.89 9.63
C GLU A 150 17.05 7.22 10.40
N ARG A 151 17.32 8.34 9.73
CA ARG A 151 17.28 9.66 10.36
C ARG A 151 15.88 10.08 10.79
N GLU A 152 14.86 9.78 9.99
CA GLU A 152 13.46 10.05 10.34
C GLU A 152 13.06 9.25 11.61
N PHE A 153 13.46 7.99 11.69
CA PHE A 153 13.26 7.19 12.89
C PHE A 153 14.00 7.74 14.11
N GLN A 154 15.26 8.15 13.94
CA GLN A 154 16.04 8.77 15.03
C GLN A 154 15.36 10.03 15.58
N LYS A 155 14.87 10.91 14.70
CA LYS A 155 14.12 12.10 15.11
C LYS A 155 12.83 11.72 15.86
N ARG A 156 12.08 10.77 15.31
CA ARG A 156 10.82 10.32 15.93
C ARG A 156 11.07 9.68 17.28
N PHE A 157 12.12 8.90 17.43
CA PHE A 157 12.53 8.34 18.71
C PHE A 157 12.84 9.43 19.75
N LEU A 158 13.59 10.47 19.37
CA LEU A 158 13.88 11.60 20.27
C LEU A 158 12.62 12.36 20.67
N GLU A 159 11.69 12.60 19.74
CA GLU A 159 10.39 13.21 20.05
C GLU A 159 9.59 12.37 21.08
N LEU A 160 9.55 11.05 20.86
CA LEU A 160 8.88 10.12 21.78
C LEU A 160 9.55 10.13 23.17
N MET A 161 10.90 10.16 23.19
CA MET A 161 11.67 10.26 24.43
C MET A 161 11.41 11.57 25.20
N GLN A 162 11.36 12.70 24.49
CA GLN A 162 11.01 13.99 25.10
C GLN A 162 9.59 13.98 25.67
N GLY A 163 8.64 13.37 24.94
CA GLY A 163 7.27 13.14 25.41
C GLY A 163 7.25 12.30 26.70
N LEU A 164 7.95 11.16 26.70
CA LEU A 164 8.09 10.30 27.87
C LEU A 164 8.63 11.05 29.08
N MET A 165 9.71 11.83 28.91
CA MET A 165 10.30 12.60 30.00
C MET A 165 9.32 13.65 30.56
N THR A 166 8.58 14.34 29.67
CA THR A 166 7.58 15.33 30.08
C THR A 166 6.43 14.69 30.86
N GLU A 167 5.95 13.54 30.45
CA GLU A 167 4.89 12.81 31.16
C GLU A 167 5.37 12.24 32.47
N LEU A 168 6.61 11.74 32.55
CA LEU A 168 7.20 11.25 33.79
C LEU A 168 7.48 12.36 34.77
N ASP A 169 7.92 13.53 34.35
CA ASP A 169 8.11 14.70 35.22
C ASP A 169 6.80 15.15 35.88
N GLY A 170 5.67 15.01 35.17
CA GLY A 170 4.34 15.24 35.74
C GLY A 170 3.97 14.26 36.87
N VAL A 171 4.55 13.07 36.86
CA VAL A 171 4.29 12.03 37.89
C VAL A 171 5.36 12.00 38.98
N TYR A 172 6.63 12.29 38.65
CA TYR A 172 7.78 12.04 39.53
C TYR A 172 8.71 13.24 39.77
N SER A 173 8.48 14.41 39.21
CA SER A 173 9.30 15.61 39.47
C SER A 173 10.82 15.35 39.31
N GLY A 174 11.28 14.94 38.13
CA GLY A 174 12.69 14.75 37.82
C GLY A 174 13.34 13.53 38.49
N SER A 175 12.58 12.52 38.84
CA SER A 175 13.07 11.35 39.59
C SER A 175 13.60 10.19 38.72
N LEU A 176 13.71 10.35 37.41
CA LEU A 176 14.37 9.39 36.55
C LEU A 176 15.88 9.60 36.66
N THR A 177 16.56 8.62 37.23
CA THR A 177 18.03 8.63 37.34
C THR A 177 18.65 7.50 36.56
N ASP A 178 19.82 7.76 36.00
CA ASP A 178 20.63 6.77 35.36
C ASP A 178 21.20 5.80 36.40
N PRO A 179 21.02 4.48 36.23
CA PRO A 179 21.46 3.48 37.23
C PRO A 179 22.98 3.42 37.41
N GLU A 180 23.77 3.91 36.43
CA GLU A 180 25.24 3.90 36.53
C GLU A 180 25.80 5.17 37.16
N THR A 181 25.17 6.31 36.91
CA THR A 181 25.71 7.63 37.35
C THR A 181 24.93 8.28 38.48
N ASP A 182 23.77 7.75 38.83
CA ASP A 182 22.80 8.33 39.79
C ASP A 182 22.42 9.78 39.45
N ALA A 183 22.71 10.22 38.23
CA ALA A 183 22.40 11.55 37.73
C ALA A 183 21.04 11.57 37.01
N PRO A 184 20.39 12.75 36.89
CA PRO A 184 19.17 12.87 36.09
C PRO A 184 19.39 12.39 34.67
N PHE A 185 18.44 11.61 34.15
CA PHE A 185 18.49 11.09 32.79
C PHE A 185 18.33 12.23 31.76
N MET A 186 19.29 12.41 30.88
CA MET A 186 19.26 13.47 29.86
C MET A 186 19.03 12.89 28.47
N VAL A 187 18.13 13.51 27.73
CA VAL A 187 17.87 13.18 26.32
C VAL A 187 18.79 14.06 25.46
N PRO A 188 19.65 13.49 24.60
CA PRO A 188 20.50 14.29 23.71
C PRO A 188 19.67 14.95 22.59
N ASP A 189 20.14 16.09 22.07
CA ASP A 189 19.50 16.79 20.96
C ASP A 189 19.63 16.01 19.63
N GLU A 190 20.78 15.33 19.44
CA GLU A 190 21.02 14.47 18.28
C GLU A 190 21.53 13.11 18.77
N ILE A 191 21.15 12.05 18.03
CA ILE A 191 21.50 10.68 18.39
C ILE A 191 21.96 9.88 17.16
N THR A 192 23.04 9.13 17.33
CA THR A 192 23.48 8.13 16.35
C THR A 192 22.79 6.80 16.62
N GLU A 193 22.74 5.88 15.62
CA GLU A 193 22.10 4.58 15.76
C GLU A 193 22.67 3.75 16.93
N LYS A 194 23.98 3.79 17.11
CA LYS A 194 24.64 3.12 18.24
C LYS A 194 24.22 3.69 19.59
N GLN A 195 24.23 5.02 19.70
CA GLN A 195 23.79 5.73 20.91
C GLN A 195 22.30 5.51 21.20
N LEU A 196 21.45 5.43 20.16
CA LEU A 196 20.03 5.13 20.28
C LEU A 196 19.82 3.77 20.95
N LYS A 197 20.55 2.76 20.51
CA LYS A 197 20.49 1.41 21.09
C LYS A 197 20.95 1.39 22.54
N GLU A 198 22.08 2.03 22.83
CA GLU A 198 22.62 2.16 24.18
C GLU A 198 21.64 2.93 25.09
N LEU A 199 21.07 4.03 24.62
CA LEU A 199 20.09 4.83 25.37
C LEU A 199 18.83 4.02 25.69
N ARG A 200 18.34 3.26 24.71
CA ARG A 200 17.18 2.39 24.88
C ARG A 200 17.42 1.30 25.93
N ASP A 201 18.59 0.65 25.87
CA ASP A 201 18.94 -0.39 26.84
C ASP A 201 19.14 0.18 28.24
N ARG A 202 19.73 1.37 28.37
CA ARG A 202 19.87 2.10 29.64
C ARG A 202 18.52 2.50 30.19
N LEU A 203 17.58 2.99 29.38
CA LEU A 203 16.25 3.38 29.81
C LEU A 203 15.47 2.20 30.40
N LYS A 204 15.64 0.99 29.87
CA LYS A 204 15.01 -0.23 30.40
C LYS A 204 15.45 -0.55 31.84
N THR A 205 16.68 -0.21 32.19
CA THR A 205 17.28 -0.46 33.51
C THR A 205 17.16 0.74 34.45
N THR A 206 16.66 1.89 33.97
CA THR A 206 16.54 3.11 34.75
C THR A 206 15.62 2.92 35.96
N ILE A 207 16.07 3.36 37.11
CA ILE A 207 15.37 3.17 38.37
C ILE A 207 14.42 4.33 38.63
N ILE A 208 13.18 3.99 39.03
CA ILE A 208 12.17 4.97 39.41
C ILE A 208 12.13 5.05 40.92
N HIS A 209 12.59 6.16 41.48
CA HIS A 209 12.58 6.44 42.90
C HIS A 209 11.21 6.98 43.31
N SER A 210 10.31 6.13 43.75
CA SER A 210 9.04 6.54 44.39
C SER A 210 8.70 5.64 45.56
N ARG A 211 8.25 6.26 46.65
CA ARG A 211 7.72 5.57 47.83
C ARG A 211 6.25 5.19 47.67
N GLU A 212 5.52 5.85 46.77
CA GLU A 212 4.10 5.63 46.54
C GLU A 212 3.88 4.56 45.46
N SER A 213 3.22 3.46 45.84
CA SER A 213 2.93 2.32 44.93
C SER A 213 2.12 2.75 43.71
N LYS A 214 1.11 3.61 43.88
CA LYS A 214 0.25 4.08 42.77
C LYS A 214 1.00 4.89 41.71
N ARG A 215 1.91 5.79 42.14
CA ARG A 215 2.73 6.58 41.23
C ARG A 215 3.71 5.70 40.45
N LYS A 216 4.27 4.70 41.13
CA LYS A 216 5.16 3.72 40.49
C LYS A 216 4.44 2.89 39.44
N GLU A 217 3.22 2.44 39.70
CA GLU A 217 2.40 1.72 38.71
C GLU A 217 2.05 2.60 37.53
N GLN A 218 1.71 3.86 37.73
CA GLN A 218 1.41 4.83 36.69
C GLN A 218 2.62 5.10 35.79
N ALA A 219 3.81 5.30 36.37
CA ALA A 219 5.03 5.48 35.58
C ALA A 219 5.43 4.24 34.80
N ASN A 220 5.32 3.07 35.38
CA ASN A 220 5.60 1.82 34.65
C ASN A 220 4.64 1.62 33.49
N ARG A 221 3.40 2.09 33.58
CA ARG A 221 2.44 2.08 32.48
C ARG A 221 2.86 3.02 31.36
N ILE A 222 3.25 4.26 31.70
CA ILE A 222 3.75 5.25 30.71
C ILE A 222 5.00 4.72 30.01
N ILE A 223 5.95 4.14 30.74
CA ILE A 223 7.16 3.54 30.16
C ILE A 223 6.80 2.38 29.22
N LYS A 224 5.85 1.55 29.60
CA LYS A 224 5.40 0.44 28.73
C LYS A 224 4.75 0.96 27.46
N GLU A 225 3.85 1.93 27.52
CA GLU A 225 3.21 2.56 26.36
C GLU A 225 4.26 3.18 25.43
N PHE A 226 5.30 3.80 25.96
CA PHE A 226 6.43 4.29 25.17
C PHE A 226 7.15 3.17 24.43
N TYR A 227 7.46 2.04 25.10
CA TYR A 227 8.12 0.91 24.40
C TYR A 227 7.25 0.31 23.32
N ASP A 228 5.95 0.17 23.56
CA ASP A 228 5.01 -0.34 22.56
C ASP A 228 5.00 0.56 21.31
N LEU A 229 5.04 1.89 21.49
CA LEU A 229 5.14 2.85 20.38
C LEU A 229 6.48 2.76 19.65
N VAL A 230 7.60 2.70 20.37
CA VAL A 230 8.94 2.57 19.78
C VAL A 230 9.06 1.26 19.00
N ASP A 231 8.55 0.15 19.51
CA ASP A 231 8.60 -1.15 18.83
C ASP A 231 7.79 -1.15 17.53
N VAL A 232 6.66 -0.45 17.48
CA VAL A 232 5.86 -0.25 16.27
C VAL A 232 6.64 0.57 15.23
N GLU A 233 7.22 1.70 15.65
CA GLU A 233 8.01 2.57 14.76
C GLU A 233 9.28 1.87 14.24
N GLU A 234 9.96 1.11 15.08
CA GLU A 234 11.12 0.30 14.67
C GLU A 234 10.74 -0.82 13.71
N SER A 235 9.62 -1.50 13.95
CA SER A 235 9.09 -2.51 13.03
C SER A 235 8.78 -1.91 11.66
N ASN A 236 8.16 -0.73 11.62
CA ASN A 236 7.87 -0.01 10.40
C ASN A 236 9.15 0.39 9.64
N LYS A 237 10.13 0.97 10.36
CA LYS A 237 11.45 1.28 9.78
C LYS A 237 12.10 0.02 9.20
N ASN A 238 12.15 -1.08 9.95
CA ASN A 238 12.79 -2.32 9.52
C ASN A 238 12.10 -2.93 8.30
N LYS A 239 10.77 -2.85 8.18
CA LYS A 239 10.03 -3.27 6.96
C LYS A 239 10.48 -2.45 5.75
N VAL A 240 10.55 -1.12 5.87
CA VAL A 240 10.97 -0.24 4.78
C VAL A 240 12.43 -0.48 4.41
N VAL A 241 13.34 -0.56 5.39
CA VAL A 241 14.78 -0.81 5.16
C VAL A 241 15.00 -2.19 4.51
N ASN A 242 14.30 -3.22 4.95
CA ASN A 242 14.39 -4.57 4.35
C ASN A 242 13.87 -4.55 2.90
N ARG A 243 12.75 -3.86 2.64
CA ARG A 243 12.21 -3.69 1.29
C ARG A 243 13.21 -2.96 0.37
N LEU A 244 13.83 -1.89 0.86
CA LEU A 244 14.83 -1.12 0.11
C LEU A 244 16.14 -1.89 -0.11
N SER A 245 16.55 -2.75 0.81
CA SER A 245 17.82 -3.50 0.73
C SER A 245 17.70 -4.83 0.00
N ARG A 246 16.65 -5.60 0.25
CA ARG A 246 16.48 -6.97 -0.26
C ARG A 246 15.48 -7.08 -1.40
N GLY A 247 14.64 -6.03 -1.62
CA GLY A 247 13.46 -6.10 -2.47
C GLY A 247 12.29 -6.76 -1.76
N ASP A 248 11.20 -6.92 -2.50
CA ASP A 248 9.97 -7.51 -1.99
C ASP A 248 10.05 -9.05 -2.05
N GLU A 249 9.39 -9.73 -1.11
CA GLU A 249 9.24 -11.18 -1.12
C GLU A 249 8.15 -11.56 -2.11
N LEU A 250 8.57 -11.95 -3.33
CA LEU A 250 7.68 -12.38 -4.39
C LEU A 250 7.71 -13.91 -4.55
N PRO A 251 6.65 -14.53 -5.10
CA PRO A 251 6.62 -15.95 -5.42
C PRO A 251 7.80 -16.39 -6.32
N THR A 252 8.14 -17.67 -6.30
CA THR A 252 9.25 -18.20 -7.10
C THR A 252 8.99 -17.98 -8.60
N GLY A 253 9.98 -17.39 -9.28
CA GLY A 253 9.90 -17.10 -10.73
C GLY A 253 9.25 -15.75 -11.08
N VAL A 254 8.67 -15.04 -10.12
CA VAL A 254 8.14 -13.69 -10.31
C VAL A 254 9.25 -12.67 -10.07
N LEU A 255 9.45 -11.76 -11.00
CA LEU A 255 10.45 -10.68 -10.92
C LEU A 255 9.83 -9.39 -10.40
N GLU A 256 8.67 -9.02 -10.93
CA GLU A 256 7.91 -7.84 -10.52
C GLU A 256 6.42 -8.20 -10.48
N MET A 257 5.67 -7.50 -9.62
CA MET A 257 4.23 -7.63 -9.49
C MET A 257 3.62 -6.25 -9.29
N VAL A 258 2.49 -6.00 -9.92
CA VAL A 258 1.71 -4.78 -9.72
C VAL A 258 0.32 -5.16 -9.22
N LYS A 259 -0.13 -4.47 -8.16
CA LYS A 259 -1.48 -4.57 -7.61
C LYS A 259 -2.20 -3.25 -7.77
N ILE A 260 -3.38 -3.30 -8.36
CA ILE A 260 -4.24 -2.13 -8.59
C ILE A 260 -5.52 -2.31 -7.79
N TYR A 261 -5.89 -1.28 -7.05
CA TYR A 261 -7.13 -1.25 -6.28
C TYR A 261 -8.11 -0.28 -6.92
N ILE A 262 -9.29 -0.78 -7.31
CA ILE A 262 -10.36 0.02 -7.91
C ILE A 262 -11.51 0.10 -6.93
N ALA A 263 -11.94 1.30 -6.59
CA ALA A 263 -13.10 1.57 -5.76
C ALA A 263 -14.31 1.91 -6.62
N THR A 264 -15.39 1.19 -6.40
CA THR A 264 -16.69 1.41 -7.04
C THR A 264 -17.70 1.82 -5.99
N LYS A 265 -18.36 2.96 -6.19
CA LYS A 265 -19.46 3.41 -5.34
C LYS A 265 -20.79 2.90 -5.93
N ARG A 266 -21.53 2.09 -5.18
CA ARG A 266 -22.82 1.55 -5.58
C ARG A 266 -23.91 2.11 -4.69
N HIS A 267 -24.83 2.84 -5.30
CA HIS A 267 -26.06 3.30 -4.65
C HIS A 267 -27.10 2.18 -4.63
N LEU A 268 -28.00 2.28 -3.66
CA LEU A 268 -29.16 1.42 -3.62
C LEU A 268 -29.96 1.52 -4.93
N SER A 269 -30.34 0.42 -5.52
CA SER A 269 -31.08 0.34 -6.77
C SER A 269 -32.34 -0.51 -6.64
N VAL A 270 -33.25 -0.34 -7.61
CA VAL A 270 -34.43 -1.24 -7.71
C VAL A 270 -33.93 -2.66 -7.94
N GLY A 271 -34.47 -3.60 -7.17
CA GLY A 271 -34.06 -5.01 -7.16
C GLY A 271 -33.11 -5.39 -6.03
N ASP A 272 -32.56 -4.41 -5.29
CA ASP A 272 -31.69 -4.70 -4.14
C ASP A 272 -32.49 -5.24 -2.96
N LYS A 273 -31.94 -6.22 -2.27
CA LYS A 273 -32.53 -6.83 -1.10
C LYS A 273 -32.18 -6.08 0.16
N MET A 274 -33.17 -5.72 0.94
CA MET A 274 -33.02 -5.06 2.23
C MET A 274 -33.67 -5.88 3.34
N ALA A 275 -33.17 -5.74 4.56
CA ALA A 275 -33.73 -6.40 5.73
C ALA A 275 -33.74 -5.48 6.95
N GLY A 276 -34.73 -5.61 7.79
CA GLY A 276 -34.77 -5.01 9.12
C GLY A 276 -34.05 -5.85 10.18
N ARG A 277 -34.03 -5.35 11.43
CA ARG A 277 -33.34 -6.02 12.55
C ARG A 277 -34.02 -7.33 13.00
N HIS A 278 -35.27 -7.56 12.65
CA HIS A 278 -36.09 -8.68 13.12
C HIS A 278 -36.31 -9.76 12.04
N GLY A 279 -35.44 -9.79 11.02
CA GLY A 279 -35.52 -10.80 9.96
C GLY A 279 -36.56 -10.51 8.86
N ASN A 280 -37.24 -9.38 8.94
CA ASN A 280 -38.12 -8.88 7.89
C ASN A 280 -37.29 -8.44 6.69
N LYS A 281 -37.27 -9.24 5.65
CA LYS A 281 -36.51 -8.98 4.40
C LYS A 281 -37.47 -8.53 3.30
N GLY A 282 -37.00 -7.73 2.40
CA GLY A 282 -37.76 -7.25 1.25
C GLY A 282 -36.86 -6.86 0.09
N VAL A 283 -37.45 -6.52 -1.03
CA VAL A 283 -36.76 -6.08 -2.25
C VAL A 283 -37.24 -4.68 -2.62
N VAL A 284 -36.30 -3.81 -2.96
CA VAL A 284 -36.61 -2.45 -3.42
C VAL A 284 -37.34 -2.55 -4.77
N SER A 285 -38.59 -2.11 -4.81
CA SER A 285 -39.45 -2.19 -6.00
C SER A 285 -39.49 -0.85 -6.75
N LYS A 286 -39.44 0.28 -6.03
CA LYS A 286 -39.54 1.61 -6.62
C LYS A 286 -38.78 2.64 -5.78
N ILE A 287 -38.21 3.63 -6.46
CA ILE A 287 -37.61 4.81 -5.89
C ILE A 287 -38.47 6.01 -6.28
N LEU A 288 -38.90 6.82 -5.31
CA LEU A 288 -39.83 7.94 -5.47
C LEU A 288 -39.23 9.24 -4.96
#